data_886884a10040c251b865d2cc6c73f40c
#
_entry.id   886884a10040c251b865d2cc6c73f40c
#
_cell.length_a   1.000
_cell.length_b   1.000
_cell.length_c   1.000
_cell.angle_alpha   90.00
_cell.angle_beta   90.00
_cell.angle_gamma   90.00
#
_symmetry.space_group_name_H-M   'P 1'
#
loop_
_entity.id
_entity.type
_entity.pdbx_description
1 polymer ?
#
loop_
_entity_poly.entity_id
_entity_poly.type
_entity_poly.pdbx_seq_one_letter_code
_entity_poly.pdbx_strand_id
1 'polypeptide(L)'
;MAELAAATTLTALTDEASLNALGAGKIAVLFGADWDAPSQQLTQLLTEAATKKTYGTVTLATADADQCEALADAFDVEALPTLLLRENNTTVATHEAPSAALVNETLNEFAKRESVPTTPSDAEAVAQTRLELRLKQLISGAPGMLFMKGSPDTPRCGFSRQIVELLRE
;
A
#
# COMPACT_ATOMS: atom_id res chain seq x y z
N MET A 1 12.85 28.98 -11.29
CA MET A 1 13.41 27.88 -10.49
C MET A 1 12.67 27.88 -9.17
N ALA A 2 11.57 27.19 -9.12
CA ALA A 2 10.81 27.00 -7.89
C ALA A 2 11.11 25.59 -7.39
N GLU A 3 12.01 25.53 -6.43
CA GLU A 3 12.31 24.37 -5.64
C GLU A 3 11.06 24.06 -4.80
N LEU A 4 10.29 23.06 -5.21
CA LEU A 4 9.25 22.48 -4.36
C LEU A 4 9.96 21.76 -3.21
N ALA A 5 10.33 22.53 -2.18
CA ALA A 5 10.60 21.99 -0.88
C ALA A 5 9.30 21.35 -0.41
N ALA A 6 9.24 20.02 -0.44
CA ALA A 6 8.19 19.26 0.22
C ALA A 6 8.29 19.58 1.72
N ALA A 7 7.61 20.64 2.12
CA ALA A 7 7.36 20.93 3.52
C ALA A 7 6.49 19.76 4.02
N THR A 8 7.06 18.92 4.84
CA THR A 8 6.33 17.87 5.57
C THR A 8 5.52 18.57 6.66
N THR A 9 4.48 19.25 6.22
CA THR A 9 3.49 19.91 7.06
C THR A 9 2.28 18.99 7.08
N LEU A 10 1.69 18.78 8.24
CA LEU A 10 0.40 18.10 8.33
C LEU A 10 -0.62 18.86 7.50
N THR A 11 -1.18 18.21 6.48
CA THR A 11 -2.10 18.86 5.54
C THR A 11 -3.53 18.57 5.98
N ALA A 12 -4.31 19.65 6.20
CA ALA A 12 -5.74 19.49 6.44
C ALA A 12 -6.46 19.27 5.10
N LEU A 13 -7.23 18.20 5.01
CA LEU A 13 -8.05 17.89 3.85
C LEU A 13 -9.45 18.44 4.04
N THR A 14 -10.04 18.94 2.97
CA THR A 14 -11.41 19.46 2.94
C THR A 14 -12.31 18.66 2.00
N ASP A 15 -11.73 17.96 1.05
CA ASP A 15 -12.44 17.20 0.02
C ASP A 15 -11.53 16.14 -0.63
N GLU A 16 -12.10 15.30 -1.47
CA GLU A 16 -11.37 14.28 -2.23
C GLU A 16 -10.36 14.92 -3.22
N ALA A 17 -10.64 16.11 -3.73
CA ALA A 17 -9.74 16.81 -4.63
C ALA A 17 -8.44 17.22 -3.90
N SER A 18 -8.53 17.68 -2.64
CA SER A 18 -7.37 17.99 -1.80
C SER A 18 -6.54 16.74 -1.47
N LEU A 19 -7.19 15.58 -1.27
CA LEU A 19 -6.50 14.31 -1.10
C LEU A 19 -5.76 13.88 -2.37
N ASN A 20 -6.40 14.01 -3.52
CA ASN A 20 -5.79 13.69 -4.82
C ASN A 20 -4.67 14.66 -5.19
N ALA A 21 -4.73 15.91 -4.72
CA ALA A 21 -3.69 16.93 -4.91
C ALA A 21 -2.38 16.61 -4.16
N LEU A 22 -2.41 15.75 -3.12
CA LEU A 22 -1.22 15.25 -2.45
C LEU A 22 -0.36 14.35 -3.35
N GLY A 23 -0.90 13.95 -4.51
CA GLY A 23 -0.19 13.19 -5.54
C GLY A 23 -0.10 11.69 -5.28
N ALA A 24 0.66 11.03 -6.15
CA ALA A 24 0.98 9.62 -5.98
C ALA A 24 2.12 9.48 -4.96
N GLY A 25 1.98 8.53 -4.07
CA GLY A 25 2.98 8.27 -3.02
C GLY A 25 2.32 7.64 -1.81
N LYS A 26 3.06 7.61 -0.73
CA LYS A 26 2.57 7.13 0.56
C LYS A 26 1.89 8.27 1.30
N ILE A 27 0.62 8.10 1.60
CA ILE A 27 -0.20 9.09 2.29
C ILE A 27 -0.85 8.40 3.49
N ALA A 28 -0.77 9.03 4.64
CA ALA A 28 -1.51 8.64 5.84
C ALA A 28 -2.50 9.75 6.19
N VAL A 29 -3.77 9.42 6.21
CA VAL A 29 -4.87 10.33 6.54
C VAL A 29 -5.47 9.93 7.87
N LEU A 30 -5.50 10.84 8.82
CA LEU A 30 -6.22 10.67 10.07
C LEU A 30 -7.58 11.37 9.95
N PHE A 31 -8.64 10.58 9.98
CA PHE A 31 -9.98 11.08 10.17
C PHE A 31 -10.25 11.26 11.66
N GLY A 32 -10.70 12.42 12.03
CA GLY A 32 -10.98 12.75 13.42
C GLY A 32 -12.00 13.87 13.53
N ALA A 33 -12.34 14.25 14.74
CA ALA A 33 -13.22 15.39 15.04
C ALA A 33 -12.64 16.20 16.20
N ASP A 34 -12.93 17.51 16.19
CA ASP A 34 -12.43 18.43 17.22
C ASP A 34 -13.00 18.17 18.61
N TRP A 35 -14.17 17.56 18.70
CA TRP A 35 -14.79 17.20 19.97
C TRP A 35 -14.32 15.86 20.52
N ASP A 36 -13.62 15.04 19.73
CA ASP A 36 -13.15 13.71 20.14
C ASP A 36 -11.72 13.77 20.71
N ALA A 37 -11.58 13.51 22.01
CA ALA A 37 -10.30 13.58 22.71
C ALA A 37 -9.21 12.62 22.14
N PRO A 38 -9.50 11.36 21.79
CA PRO A 38 -8.57 10.49 21.08
C PRO A 38 -8.10 11.07 19.74
N SER A 39 -9.00 11.64 18.94
CA SER A 39 -8.66 12.31 17.67
C SER A 39 -7.68 13.46 17.87
N GLN A 40 -7.90 14.29 18.86
CA GLN A 40 -7.02 15.41 19.20
C GLN A 40 -5.61 14.93 19.59
N GLN A 41 -5.50 13.87 20.39
CA GLN A 41 -4.22 13.30 20.81
C GLN A 41 -3.44 12.76 19.60
N LEU A 42 -4.11 12.04 18.69
CA LEU A 42 -3.46 11.52 17.49
C LEU A 42 -3.09 12.62 16.51
N THR A 43 -3.90 13.67 16.38
CA THR A 43 -3.59 14.85 15.57
C THR A 43 -2.34 15.56 16.08
N GLN A 44 -2.18 15.72 17.41
CA GLN A 44 -0.97 16.27 17.99
C GLN A 44 0.27 15.40 17.72
N LEU A 45 0.13 14.08 17.86
CA LEU A 45 1.19 13.12 17.56
C LEU A 45 1.62 13.22 16.09
N LEU A 46 0.68 13.28 15.15
CA LEU A 46 1.00 13.43 13.73
C LEU A 46 1.61 14.80 13.41
N THR A 47 1.19 15.87 14.09
CA THR A 47 1.77 17.20 13.94
C THR A 47 3.24 17.21 14.39
N GLU A 48 3.54 16.60 15.51
CA GLU A 48 4.93 16.45 15.97
C GLU A 48 5.76 15.59 15.03
N ALA A 49 5.19 14.49 14.55
CA ALA A 49 5.85 13.59 13.61
C ALA A 49 6.13 14.28 12.27
N ALA A 50 5.20 15.09 11.78
CA ALA A 50 5.37 15.91 10.58
C ALA A 50 6.50 16.93 10.74
N THR A 51 6.51 17.64 11.87
CA THR A 51 7.56 18.63 12.19
C THR A 51 8.94 17.99 12.27
N LYS A 52 9.03 16.82 12.89
CA LYS A 52 10.30 16.06 13.06
C LYS A 52 10.67 15.24 11.83
N LYS A 53 9.83 15.20 10.80
CA LYS A 53 9.97 14.32 9.60
C LYS A 53 10.22 12.85 9.97
N THR A 54 9.55 12.38 11.00
CA THR A 54 9.78 11.05 11.59
C THR A 54 9.57 9.93 10.58
N TYR A 55 8.57 10.06 9.68
CA TYR A 55 8.19 9.05 8.69
C TYR A 55 8.62 9.41 7.26
N GLY A 56 9.60 10.28 7.09
CA GLY A 56 10.34 10.71 5.90
C GLY A 56 9.61 10.72 4.55
N THR A 57 9.19 9.57 4.07
CA THR A 57 8.56 9.35 2.76
C THR A 57 7.04 9.38 2.78
N VAL A 58 6.43 9.44 3.98
CA VAL A 58 4.96 9.43 4.14
C VAL A 58 4.44 10.85 4.27
N THR A 59 3.51 11.23 3.40
CA THR A 59 2.76 12.48 3.53
C THR A 59 1.69 12.29 4.60
N LEU A 60 1.71 13.14 5.63
CA LEU A 60 0.73 13.10 6.71
C LEU A 60 -0.38 14.12 6.45
N ALA A 61 -1.62 13.67 6.57
CA ALA A 61 -2.80 14.51 6.41
C ALA A 61 -3.84 14.24 7.51
N THR A 62 -4.70 15.21 7.77
CA THR A 62 -5.86 15.09 8.63
C THR A 62 -7.12 15.48 7.88
N ALA A 63 -8.23 14.81 8.17
CA ALA A 63 -9.55 15.16 7.70
C ALA A 63 -10.49 15.27 8.89
N ASP A 64 -11.21 16.39 8.98
CA ASP A 64 -12.28 16.54 9.94
C ASP A 64 -13.53 15.84 9.39
N ALA A 65 -13.98 14.78 10.06
CA ALA A 65 -15.09 13.98 9.60
C ALA A 65 -16.42 14.75 9.52
N ASP A 66 -16.60 15.75 10.39
CA ASP A 66 -17.81 16.60 10.38
C ASP A 66 -17.82 17.59 9.20
N GLN A 67 -16.64 18.03 8.76
CA GLN A 67 -16.50 18.96 7.63
C GLN A 67 -16.33 18.23 6.29
N CYS A 68 -15.83 17.00 6.32
CA CYS A 68 -15.49 16.18 5.17
C CYS A 68 -16.34 14.91 5.09
N GLU A 69 -17.65 15.00 5.37
CA GLU A 69 -18.58 13.87 5.38
C GLU A 69 -18.49 13.04 4.08
N ALA A 70 -18.48 13.70 2.92
CA ALA A 70 -18.36 13.03 1.64
C ALA A 70 -17.03 12.24 1.49
N LEU A 71 -15.95 12.73 2.11
CA LEU A 71 -14.67 12.03 2.11
C LEU A 71 -14.69 10.84 3.09
N ALA A 72 -15.30 11.00 4.25
CA ALA A 72 -15.48 9.94 5.22
C ALA A 72 -16.35 8.79 4.64
N ASP A 73 -17.44 9.13 3.97
CA ASP A 73 -18.32 8.16 3.29
C ASP A 73 -17.60 7.43 2.14
N ALA A 74 -16.78 8.13 1.36
CA ALA A 74 -16.03 7.53 0.26
C ALA A 74 -15.01 6.46 0.72
N PHE A 75 -14.59 6.50 1.97
CA PHE A 75 -13.64 5.56 2.57
C PHE A 75 -14.25 4.67 3.66
N ASP A 76 -15.58 4.62 3.77
CA ASP A 76 -16.33 3.82 4.74
C ASP A 76 -15.83 4.05 6.19
N VAL A 77 -15.65 5.32 6.57
CA VAL A 77 -15.21 5.70 7.92
C VAL A 77 -16.42 5.70 8.86
N GLU A 78 -16.58 4.63 9.63
CA GLU A 78 -17.71 4.47 10.56
C GLU A 78 -17.38 4.91 11.99
N ALA A 79 -16.11 4.93 12.36
CA ALA A 79 -15.64 5.25 13.71
C ALA A 79 -14.55 6.32 13.71
N LEU A 80 -14.43 7.09 14.80
CA LEU A 80 -13.39 8.07 14.99
C LEU A 80 -12.57 7.77 16.26
N PRO A 81 -11.27 8.02 16.22
CA PRO A 81 -10.45 8.35 15.05
C PRO A 81 -10.22 7.16 14.12
N THR A 82 -10.06 7.38 12.82
CA THR A 82 -9.65 6.35 11.86
C THR A 82 -8.40 6.78 11.11
N LEU A 83 -7.40 5.90 11.07
CA LEU A 83 -6.18 6.09 10.29
C LEU A 83 -6.28 5.31 8.98
N LEU A 84 -6.27 6.03 7.87
CA LEU A 84 -6.27 5.50 6.52
C LEU A 84 -4.87 5.59 5.91
N LEU A 85 -4.35 4.47 5.41
CA LEU A 85 -3.09 4.44 4.66
C LEU A 85 -3.37 4.24 3.18
N ARG A 86 -2.84 5.12 2.36
CA ARG A 86 -2.94 5.06 0.90
C ARG A 86 -1.55 5.02 0.28
N GLU A 87 -1.44 4.27 -0.79
CA GLU A 87 -0.27 4.25 -1.65
C GLU A 87 -0.73 4.30 -3.10
N ASN A 88 -0.24 5.29 -3.84
CA ASN A 88 -0.55 5.45 -5.27
C ASN A 88 -2.06 5.44 -5.57
N ASN A 89 -2.84 6.23 -4.82
CA ASN A 89 -4.29 6.34 -4.90
C ASN A 89 -5.09 5.07 -4.52
N THR A 90 -4.41 4.05 -3.99
CA THR A 90 -5.06 2.82 -3.51
C THR A 90 -5.01 2.77 -1.99
N THR A 91 -6.11 2.41 -1.34
CA THR A 91 -6.15 2.15 0.10
C THR A 91 -5.40 0.85 0.40
N VAL A 92 -4.41 0.94 1.26
CA VAL A 92 -3.55 -0.18 1.67
C VAL A 92 -4.01 -0.77 2.99
N ALA A 93 -4.41 0.08 3.92
CA ALA A 93 -4.91 -0.32 5.23
C ALA A 93 -5.81 0.77 5.84
N THR A 94 -6.75 0.36 6.66
CA THR A 94 -7.61 1.22 7.49
C THR A 94 -7.57 0.69 8.91
N HIS A 95 -7.38 1.57 9.87
CA HIS A 95 -7.35 1.25 11.30
C HIS A 95 -8.34 2.14 12.04
N GLU A 96 -9.38 1.54 12.57
CA GLU A 96 -10.40 2.22 13.39
C GLU A 96 -9.94 2.32 14.84
N ALA A 97 -10.18 3.45 15.45
CA ALA A 97 -9.83 3.77 16.84
C ALA A 97 -8.39 3.33 17.23
N PRO A 98 -7.36 3.65 16.42
CA PRO A 98 -6.02 3.19 16.69
C PRO A 98 -5.44 3.86 17.93
N SER A 99 -4.68 3.12 18.72
CA SER A 99 -3.87 3.71 19.80
C SER A 99 -2.67 4.46 19.22
N ALA A 100 -2.12 5.40 19.98
CA ALA A 100 -0.90 6.14 19.59
C ALA A 100 0.29 5.21 19.29
N ALA A 101 0.41 4.10 20.03
CA ALA A 101 1.44 3.09 19.79
C ALA A 101 1.24 2.40 18.44
N LEU A 102 0.02 1.98 18.12
CA LEU A 102 -0.33 1.36 16.83
C LEU A 102 -0.09 2.31 15.66
N VAL A 103 -0.45 3.59 15.80
CA VAL A 103 -0.19 4.62 14.78
C VAL A 103 1.31 4.73 14.49
N ASN A 104 2.14 4.83 15.53
CA ASN A 104 3.59 4.90 15.37
C ASN A 104 4.17 3.65 14.70
N GLU A 105 3.76 2.46 15.13
CA GLU A 105 4.22 1.20 14.55
C GLU A 105 3.83 1.09 13.08
N THR A 106 2.55 1.29 12.79
CA THR A 106 1.98 1.20 11.43
C THR A 106 2.64 2.22 10.48
N LEU A 107 2.83 3.46 10.91
CA LEU A 107 3.48 4.48 10.08
C LEU A 107 4.97 4.19 9.86
N ASN A 108 5.68 3.63 10.84
CA ASN A 108 7.06 3.21 10.68
C ASN A 108 7.19 2.05 9.69
N GLU A 109 6.32 1.06 9.77
CA GLU A 109 6.29 -0.06 8.83
C GLU A 109 5.92 0.42 7.42
N PHE A 110 4.91 1.29 7.33
CA PHE A 110 4.48 1.85 6.06
C PHE A 110 5.55 2.73 5.41
N ALA A 111 6.30 3.50 6.18
CA ALA A 111 7.43 4.29 5.68
C ALA A 111 8.56 3.41 5.11
N LYS A 112 8.88 2.29 5.79
CA LYS A 112 9.93 1.34 5.39
C LYS A 112 9.54 0.45 4.22
N ARG A 113 8.26 0.30 3.94
CA ARG A 113 7.76 -0.53 2.86
C ARG A 113 8.27 0.01 1.52
N GLU A 114 8.75 -0.86 0.63
CA GLU A 114 9.04 -0.45 -0.75
C GLU A 114 7.76 0.02 -1.43
N SER A 115 7.82 1.18 -2.10
CA SER A 115 6.66 1.74 -2.79
C SER A 115 6.21 0.83 -3.93
N VAL A 116 4.91 0.55 -3.99
CA VAL A 116 4.34 -0.17 -5.13
C VAL A 116 4.44 0.74 -6.36
N PRO A 117 4.91 0.25 -7.52
CA PRO A 117 5.09 1.05 -8.72
C PRO A 117 3.78 1.70 -9.20
N THR A 118 3.87 2.96 -9.58
CA THR A 118 2.71 3.83 -9.91
C THR A 118 2.26 3.77 -11.35
N THR A 119 3.07 3.20 -12.25
CA THR A 119 2.71 3.15 -13.67
C THR A 119 2.39 1.73 -14.11
N PRO A 120 1.50 1.54 -15.11
CA PRO A 120 1.26 0.22 -15.68
C PRO A 120 2.55 -0.47 -16.16
N SER A 121 3.53 0.32 -16.65
CA SER A 121 4.85 -0.15 -17.05
C SER A 121 5.67 -0.67 -15.87
N ASP A 122 5.62 0.02 -14.72
CA ASP A 122 6.36 -0.39 -13.51
C ASP A 122 5.71 -1.61 -12.84
N ALA A 123 4.38 -1.70 -12.89
CA ALA A 123 3.64 -2.87 -12.41
C ALA A 123 3.96 -4.12 -13.23
N GLU A 124 4.08 -3.98 -14.55
CA GLU A 124 4.52 -5.06 -15.44
C GLU A 124 5.97 -5.47 -15.17
N ALA A 125 6.88 -4.51 -14.97
CA ALA A 125 8.28 -4.78 -14.66
C ALA A 125 8.44 -5.52 -13.31
N VAL A 126 7.70 -5.10 -12.28
CA VAL A 126 7.69 -5.80 -10.97
C VAL A 126 7.05 -7.17 -11.08
N ALA A 127 5.96 -7.31 -11.84
CA ALA A 127 5.33 -8.60 -12.07
C ALA A 127 6.26 -9.56 -12.83
N GLN A 128 7.00 -9.07 -13.82
CA GLN A 128 8.02 -9.83 -14.53
C GLN A 128 9.18 -10.24 -13.62
N THR A 129 9.72 -9.34 -12.82
CA THR A 129 10.80 -9.64 -11.86
C THR A 129 10.35 -10.69 -10.84
N ARG A 130 9.11 -10.57 -10.34
CA ARG A 130 8.53 -11.53 -9.40
C ARG A 130 8.30 -12.89 -10.04
N LEU A 131 7.88 -12.91 -11.30
CA LEU A 131 7.72 -14.13 -12.09
C LEU A 131 9.08 -14.79 -12.35
N GLU A 132 10.09 -14.03 -12.73
CA GLU A 132 11.45 -14.51 -12.96
C GLU A 132 12.07 -15.12 -11.69
N LEU A 133 11.91 -14.47 -10.54
CA LEU A 133 12.37 -15.00 -9.26
C LEU A 133 11.67 -16.32 -8.92
N ARG A 134 10.35 -16.39 -9.14
CA ARG A 134 9.58 -17.60 -8.92
C ARG A 134 9.99 -18.72 -9.87
N LEU A 135 10.22 -18.42 -11.15
CA LEU A 135 10.72 -19.38 -12.13
C LEU A 135 12.12 -19.87 -11.75
N LYS A 136 13.04 -18.98 -11.35
CA LYS A 136 14.37 -19.37 -10.87
C LYS A 136 14.29 -20.30 -9.67
N GLN A 137 13.44 -20.01 -8.69
CA GLN A 137 13.23 -20.89 -7.54
C GLN A 137 12.70 -22.27 -7.95
N LEU A 138 11.74 -22.32 -8.88
CA LEU A 138 11.21 -23.58 -9.39
C LEU A 138 12.27 -24.39 -10.15
N ILE A 139 13.06 -23.75 -11.02
CA ILE A 139 14.10 -24.40 -11.82
C ILE A 139 15.24 -24.89 -10.93
N SER A 140 15.59 -24.17 -9.86
CA SER A 140 16.65 -24.54 -8.93
C SER A 140 16.24 -25.57 -7.90
N GLY A 141 14.94 -25.91 -7.81
CA GLY A 141 14.39 -26.82 -6.81
C GLY A 141 14.67 -28.32 -7.08
N ALA A 142 15.08 -28.66 -8.31
CA ALA A 142 15.38 -30.04 -8.69
C ALA A 142 16.43 -30.07 -9.83
N PRO A 143 17.20 -31.19 -9.97
CA PRO A 143 18.18 -31.34 -11.05
C PRO A 143 17.57 -31.31 -12.45
N GLY A 144 16.28 -31.59 -12.59
CA GLY A 144 15.51 -31.49 -13.80
C GLY A 144 14.07 -31.06 -13.50
N MET A 145 13.53 -30.15 -14.30
CA MET A 145 12.17 -29.64 -14.15
C MET A 145 11.44 -29.69 -15.48
N LEU A 146 10.29 -30.34 -15.51
CA LEU A 146 9.44 -30.41 -16.68
C LEU A 146 8.26 -29.46 -16.56
N PHE A 147 8.16 -28.52 -17.50
CA PHE A 147 6.99 -27.66 -17.65
C PHE A 147 6.06 -28.24 -18.75
N MET A 148 4.87 -28.67 -18.36
CA MET A 148 3.92 -29.31 -19.27
C MET A 148 2.50 -28.75 -19.11
N LYS A 149 1.66 -28.96 -20.10
CA LYS A 149 0.23 -28.68 -19.98
C LYS A 149 -0.49 -29.90 -19.40
N GLY A 150 -1.10 -29.74 -18.23
CA GLY A 150 -1.73 -30.80 -17.47
C GLY A 150 -0.80 -31.39 -16.42
N SER A 151 -1.10 -32.62 -16.00
CA SER A 151 -0.28 -33.39 -15.07
C SER A 151 0.35 -34.60 -15.79
N PRO A 152 1.35 -35.28 -15.20
CA PRO A 152 1.91 -36.51 -15.78
C PRO A 152 0.86 -37.61 -16.01
N ASP A 153 -0.20 -37.64 -15.22
CA ASP A 153 -1.26 -38.63 -15.36
C ASP A 153 -2.36 -38.18 -16.35
N THR A 154 -2.53 -36.86 -16.53
CA THR A 154 -3.51 -36.28 -17.46
C THR A 154 -2.89 -35.17 -18.30
N PRO A 155 -2.01 -35.51 -19.26
CA PRO A 155 -1.39 -34.53 -20.15
C PRO A 155 -2.44 -33.92 -21.10
N ARG A 156 -2.47 -32.57 -21.20
CA ARG A 156 -3.48 -31.82 -21.97
C ARG A 156 -3.06 -31.43 -23.38
N CYS A 157 -1.88 -31.85 -23.83
CA CYS A 157 -1.46 -31.65 -25.22
C CYS A 157 -0.58 -32.83 -25.71
N GLY A 158 -0.47 -32.96 -27.06
CA GLY A 158 0.29 -34.06 -27.69
C GLY A 158 1.75 -34.10 -27.26
N PHE A 159 2.42 -32.95 -27.22
CA PHE A 159 3.83 -32.83 -26.79
C PHE A 159 4.02 -33.23 -25.32
N SER A 160 3.10 -32.81 -24.44
CA SER A 160 3.14 -33.21 -23.04
C SER A 160 2.98 -34.72 -22.87
N ARG A 161 2.15 -35.38 -23.70
CA ARG A 161 1.96 -36.83 -23.68
C ARG A 161 3.25 -37.56 -24.09
N GLN A 162 3.84 -37.16 -25.21
CA GLN A 162 5.07 -37.75 -25.71
C GLN A 162 6.22 -37.66 -24.72
N ILE A 163 6.38 -36.48 -24.07
CA ILE A 163 7.47 -36.31 -23.11
C ILE A 163 7.27 -37.15 -21.84
N VAL A 164 6.01 -37.28 -21.38
CA VAL A 164 5.69 -38.14 -20.21
C VAL A 164 5.94 -39.63 -20.53
N GLU A 165 5.58 -40.08 -21.74
CA GLU A 165 5.88 -41.44 -22.18
C GLU A 165 7.38 -41.71 -22.20
N LEU A 166 8.15 -40.77 -22.77
CA LEU A 166 9.62 -40.88 -22.82
C LEU A 166 10.32 -40.89 -21.44
N LEU A 167 9.77 -40.18 -20.46
CA LEU A 167 10.31 -40.13 -19.11
C LEU A 167 9.87 -41.32 -18.22
N ARG A 168 8.92 -42.13 -18.67
CA ARG A 168 8.46 -43.34 -17.97
C ARG A 168 9.19 -44.61 -18.43
N GLU A 169 9.95 -44.56 -19.54
CA GLU A 169 10.86 -45.61 -19.97
C GLU A 169 12.17 -45.60 -19.16
#